data_8b399f8cf1ded4349aa4b444d864ecad
#
_entry.id   8b399f8cf1ded4349aa4b444d864ecad
#
_cell.length_a   1.000
_cell.length_b   1.000
_cell.length_c   1.000
_cell.angle_alpha   90.00
_cell.angle_beta   90.00
_cell.angle_gamma   90.00
#
_symmetry.space_group_name_H-M   'P 1'
#
loop_
_entity.id
_entity.type
_entity.pdbx_description
1 polymer ?
#
loop_
_entity_poly.entity_id
_entity_poly.type
_entity_poly.pdbx_seq_one_letter_code
_entity_poly.pdbx_strand_id
1 'polypeptide(L)'
;MNEDIKMLIGTYTDDSASKGVYLYSFNQNTGESKELDTEMSGNPSFIHLSDDNQYFYSVNEFNTGKQGVSSYSIKDNKITKLNEYSCDFEGKSGADPCNLLLHKNYLISSNYTGGSFTIFDIDETSKHIKKSIQHFSYSDKSHIHCAILTPDKKYIFFTDLGADMVHRFTITNNKEAPLKDHKIIYQYKNQTQAGPRHMIFSHDGKFFYIICELDDLLSIFSYNDGEINHINTIKAYDGDGKGSADIHFSNDGIFLYTSHRLKKDGISIFKVNKDNGNVEKIGFQDTAIHPRNFAISPNGKFLLCACRDSNVIQVYEINKDSGMLKNVNQDIKIDKPVCVKFF
;
A
#
# COMPACT_ATOMS: atom_id res chain seq x y z
N MET A 1 7.38 -7.24 26.30
CA MET A 1 6.54 -6.79 25.16
C MET A 1 5.50 -7.85 24.94
N ASN A 2 4.28 -7.46 24.61
CA ASN A 2 3.21 -8.42 24.31
C ASN A 2 3.65 -9.28 23.11
N GLU A 3 3.68 -10.60 23.24
CA GLU A 3 4.11 -11.51 22.20
C GLU A 3 3.11 -11.55 21.04
N ASP A 4 1.83 -11.37 21.37
CA ASP A 4 0.73 -11.34 20.41
C ASP A 4 0.34 -9.91 20.08
N ILE A 5 0.33 -9.61 18.78
CA ILE A 5 -0.18 -8.38 18.19
C ILE A 5 -1.38 -8.69 17.30
N LYS A 6 -2.02 -7.66 16.80
CA LYS A 6 -3.13 -7.82 15.87
C LYS A 6 -2.72 -7.49 14.44
N MET A 7 -3.41 -8.10 13.49
CA MET A 7 -3.31 -7.74 12.08
C MET A 7 -4.67 -7.78 11.42
N LEU A 8 -4.88 -6.87 10.48
CA LEU A 8 -5.99 -6.89 9.53
C LEU A 8 -5.53 -7.51 8.21
N ILE A 9 -6.40 -8.30 7.61
CA ILE A 9 -6.21 -8.88 6.28
C ILE A 9 -7.37 -8.43 5.40
N GLY A 10 -7.04 -7.78 4.29
CA GLY A 10 -7.97 -7.44 3.23
C GLY A 10 -7.86 -8.42 2.07
N THR A 11 -8.98 -8.69 1.41
CA THR A 11 -9.09 -9.71 0.38
C THR A 11 -9.88 -9.21 -0.83
N TYR A 12 -9.82 -9.94 -1.96
CA TYR A 12 -10.87 -9.84 -2.96
C TYR A 12 -11.99 -10.81 -2.65
N THR A 13 -13.23 -10.36 -2.81
CA THR A 13 -14.45 -11.14 -2.54
C THR A 13 -15.17 -11.60 -3.80
N ASP A 14 -14.86 -10.99 -4.95
CA ASP A 14 -15.40 -11.41 -6.23
C ASP A 14 -14.82 -12.76 -6.64
N ASP A 15 -15.67 -13.69 -7.06
CA ASP A 15 -15.30 -15.06 -7.43
C ASP A 15 -14.44 -15.77 -6.36
N SER A 16 -14.80 -15.57 -5.09
CA SER A 16 -14.03 -16.03 -3.92
C SER A 16 -14.98 -16.45 -2.79
N ALA A 17 -14.50 -17.36 -1.92
CA ALA A 17 -15.18 -17.67 -0.66
C ALA A 17 -14.82 -16.68 0.47
N SER A 18 -13.99 -15.69 0.19
CA SER A 18 -13.64 -14.66 1.17
C SER A 18 -14.83 -13.78 1.54
N LYS A 19 -14.92 -13.39 2.80
CA LYS A 19 -15.98 -12.53 3.34
C LYS A 19 -15.61 -11.03 3.31
N GLY A 20 -14.33 -10.69 3.21
CA GLY A 20 -13.90 -9.29 3.18
C GLY A 20 -12.70 -8.99 4.05
N VAL A 21 -12.91 -8.37 5.22
CA VAL A 21 -11.84 -8.02 6.16
C VAL A 21 -11.80 -9.04 7.29
N TYR A 22 -10.58 -9.49 7.63
CA TYR A 22 -10.35 -10.41 8.73
C TYR A 22 -9.44 -9.78 9.78
N LEU A 23 -9.71 -10.04 11.04
CA LEU A 23 -8.87 -9.69 12.19
C LEU A 23 -8.21 -10.95 12.73
N TYR A 24 -6.89 -10.91 12.85
CA TYR A 24 -6.08 -12.00 13.39
C TYR A 24 -5.25 -11.52 14.59
N SER A 25 -4.96 -12.43 15.53
CA SER A 25 -3.78 -12.32 16.39
C SER A 25 -2.58 -12.95 15.66
N PHE A 26 -1.40 -12.41 15.89
CA PHE A 26 -0.13 -12.89 15.36
C PHE A 26 0.93 -12.91 16.47
N ASN A 27 1.53 -14.06 16.69
CA ASN A 27 2.61 -14.20 17.67
C ASN A 27 3.94 -13.82 17.02
N GLN A 28 4.55 -12.71 17.46
CA GLN A 28 5.77 -12.16 16.90
C GLN A 28 7.03 -13.01 17.18
N ASN A 29 6.96 -14.02 18.05
CA ASN A 29 8.08 -14.89 18.35
C ASN A 29 8.04 -16.19 17.54
N THR A 30 6.85 -16.76 17.34
CA THR A 30 6.66 -18.05 16.67
C THR A 30 6.18 -17.96 15.23
N GLY A 31 5.56 -16.83 14.83
CA GLY A 31 4.91 -16.66 13.52
C GLY A 31 3.51 -17.28 13.44
N GLU A 32 3.00 -17.87 14.54
CA GLU A 32 1.65 -18.42 14.60
C GLU A 32 0.59 -17.34 14.57
N SER A 33 -0.55 -17.66 13.97
CA SER A 33 -1.67 -16.72 13.85
C SER A 33 -2.99 -17.41 14.16
N LYS A 34 -3.98 -16.63 14.61
CA LYS A 34 -5.33 -17.10 14.90
C LYS A 34 -6.35 -16.06 14.48
N GLU A 35 -7.38 -16.47 13.74
CA GLU A 35 -8.53 -15.63 13.43
C GLU A 35 -9.29 -15.26 14.70
N LEU A 36 -9.59 -13.97 14.83
CA LEU A 36 -10.34 -13.41 15.94
C LEU A 36 -11.75 -13.00 15.52
N ASP A 37 -11.86 -12.39 14.32
CA ASP A 37 -13.13 -11.88 13.80
C ASP A 37 -13.08 -11.69 12.29
N THR A 38 -14.26 -11.57 11.68
CA THR A 38 -14.41 -11.31 10.25
C THR A 38 -15.59 -10.38 10.02
N GLU A 39 -15.40 -9.34 9.19
CA GLU A 39 -16.44 -8.40 8.79
C GLU A 39 -16.66 -8.47 7.28
N MET A 40 -17.91 -8.51 6.85
CA MET A 40 -18.28 -8.55 5.44
C MET A 40 -17.98 -7.20 4.76
N SER A 41 -17.25 -7.26 3.67
CA SER A 41 -16.89 -6.09 2.86
C SER A 41 -16.64 -6.49 1.42
N GLY A 42 -16.98 -5.63 0.49
CA GLY A 42 -16.74 -5.88 -0.94
C GLY A 42 -15.32 -5.46 -1.32
N ASN A 43 -14.49 -6.40 -1.76
CA ASN A 43 -13.13 -6.18 -2.27
C ASN A 43 -12.30 -5.17 -1.44
N PRO A 44 -12.11 -5.36 -0.12
CA PRO A 44 -11.28 -4.48 0.71
C PRO A 44 -9.79 -4.72 0.42
N SER A 45 -9.36 -4.39 -0.78
CA SER A 45 -8.03 -4.71 -1.29
C SER A 45 -6.91 -3.87 -0.71
N PHE A 46 -7.24 -2.74 -0.06
CA PHE A 46 -6.30 -1.91 0.68
C PHE A 46 -6.94 -1.37 1.97
N ILE A 47 -6.16 -1.39 3.05
CA ILE A 47 -6.58 -0.98 4.38
C ILE A 47 -5.62 0.08 4.92
N HIS A 48 -6.17 1.11 5.57
CA HIS A 48 -5.41 2.12 6.33
C HIS A 48 -5.95 2.23 7.75
N LEU A 49 -5.08 2.06 8.75
CA LEU A 49 -5.40 2.17 10.17
C LEU A 49 -5.34 3.62 10.65
N SER A 50 -6.16 3.99 11.62
CA SER A 50 -6.01 5.22 12.37
C SER A 50 -4.79 5.17 13.30
N ASP A 51 -4.26 6.33 13.68
CA ASP A 51 -3.07 6.42 14.55
C ASP A 51 -3.28 5.77 15.94
N ASP A 52 -4.51 5.71 16.41
CA ASP A 52 -4.90 5.09 17.70
C ASP A 52 -5.21 3.59 17.60
N ASN A 53 -5.15 3.02 16.39
CA ASN A 53 -5.46 1.63 16.08
C ASN A 53 -6.88 1.15 16.50
N GLN A 54 -7.80 2.10 16.77
CA GLN A 54 -9.19 1.78 17.14
C GLN A 54 -10.13 1.78 15.95
N TYR A 55 -9.70 2.34 14.83
CA TYR A 55 -10.46 2.46 13.60
C TYR A 55 -9.59 2.12 12.40
N PHE A 56 -10.24 1.72 11.33
CA PHE A 56 -9.58 1.59 10.03
C PHE A 56 -10.56 1.90 8.89
N TYR A 57 -9.98 2.12 7.73
CA TYR A 57 -10.70 2.36 6.49
C TYR A 57 -10.24 1.36 5.44
N SER A 58 -11.16 0.88 4.60
CA SER A 58 -10.83 0.06 3.43
C SER A 58 -11.35 0.70 2.16
N VAL A 59 -10.72 0.41 1.04
CA VAL A 59 -11.35 0.58 -0.26
C VAL A 59 -12.42 -0.49 -0.46
N ASN A 60 -13.39 -0.21 -1.33
CA ASN A 60 -14.25 -1.19 -1.98
C ASN A 60 -13.86 -1.16 -3.46
N GLU A 61 -12.88 -1.99 -3.87
CA GLU A 61 -12.27 -1.97 -5.21
C GLU A 61 -13.21 -2.60 -6.24
N PHE A 62 -14.08 -1.77 -6.80
CA PHE A 62 -14.99 -2.12 -7.87
C PHE A 62 -14.90 -1.12 -9.02
N ASN A 63 -15.11 -1.60 -10.23
CA ASN A 63 -15.09 -0.77 -11.43
C ASN A 63 -16.37 0.06 -11.57
N THR A 64 -17.53 -0.51 -11.24
CA THR A 64 -18.84 0.15 -11.40
C THR A 64 -19.79 -0.16 -10.25
N GLY A 65 -20.54 0.85 -9.84
CA GLY A 65 -21.74 0.74 -9.00
C GLY A 65 -21.53 0.48 -7.51
N LYS A 66 -20.34 0.01 -7.11
CA LYS A 66 -20.01 -0.30 -5.72
C LYS A 66 -18.64 0.27 -5.28
N GLN A 67 -17.97 1.00 -6.19
CA GLN A 67 -16.67 1.61 -5.91
C GLN A 67 -16.79 2.63 -4.77
N GLY A 68 -15.95 2.47 -3.76
CA GLY A 68 -16.08 3.32 -2.59
C GLY A 68 -15.02 3.09 -1.53
N VAL A 69 -15.27 3.67 -0.39
CA VAL A 69 -14.49 3.52 0.84
C VAL A 69 -15.41 3.18 2.00
N SER A 70 -14.94 2.37 2.92
CA SER A 70 -15.69 1.96 4.12
C SER A 70 -14.90 2.29 5.39
N SER A 71 -15.59 2.67 6.46
CA SER A 71 -15.01 2.90 7.79
C SER A 71 -15.45 1.82 8.77
N TYR A 72 -14.56 1.49 9.71
CA TYR A 72 -14.77 0.43 10.69
C TYR A 72 -14.20 0.82 12.05
N SER A 73 -14.76 0.27 13.12
CA SER A 73 -14.19 0.29 14.46
C SER A 73 -13.64 -1.08 14.84
N ILE A 74 -12.64 -1.09 15.73
CA ILE A 74 -12.06 -2.29 16.33
C ILE A 74 -12.23 -2.17 17.86
N LYS A 75 -13.02 -3.04 18.44
CA LYS A 75 -13.22 -3.08 19.89
C LYS A 75 -13.34 -4.53 20.36
N ASP A 76 -12.66 -4.88 21.46
CA ASP A 76 -12.77 -6.19 22.11
C ASP A 76 -12.57 -7.38 21.14
N ASN A 77 -11.60 -7.28 20.24
CA ASN A 77 -11.33 -8.22 19.15
C ASN A 77 -12.50 -8.41 18.17
N LYS A 78 -13.33 -7.39 18.01
CA LYS A 78 -14.42 -7.34 17.03
C LYS A 78 -14.22 -6.20 16.07
N ILE A 79 -14.54 -6.44 14.80
CA ILE A 79 -14.66 -5.44 13.74
C ILE A 79 -16.14 -5.10 13.60
N THR A 80 -16.45 -3.82 13.45
CA THR A 80 -17.80 -3.37 13.12
C THR A 80 -17.72 -2.33 12.03
N LYS A 81 -18.40 -2.56 10.91
CA LYS A 81 -18.54 -1.57 9.84
C LYS A 81 -19.38 -0.40 10.34
N LEU A 82 -18.88 0.81 10.18
CA LEU A 82 -19.54 2.04 10.59
C LEU A 82 -20.40 2.61 9.44
N ASN A 83 -19.76 2.88 8.31
CA ASN A 83 -20.45 3.31 7.09
C ASN A 83 -19.57 3.11 5.85
N GLU A 84 -20.15 3.41 4.68
CA GLU A 84 -19.45 3.45 3.41
C GLU A 84 -19.85 4.69 2.62
N TYR A 85 -18.99 5.10 1.66
CA TYR A 85 -19.21 6.24 0.79
C TYR A 85 -18.65 5.96 -0.61
N SER A 86 -19.36 6.43 -1.65
CA SER A 86 -18.89 6.27 -3.04
C SER A 86 -17.66 7.12 -3.32
N CYS A 87 -16.73 6.59 -4.13
CA CYS A 87 -15.60 7.34 -4.67
C CYS A 87 -15.97 8.24 -5.86
N ASP A 88 -17.19 8.11 -6.41
CA ASP A 88 -17.67 9.01 -7.45
C ASP A 88 -17.90 10.42 -6.90
N PHE A 89 -17.65 11.42 -7.72
CA PHE A 89 -17.77 12.82 -7.35
C PHE A 89 -18.40 13.64 -8.49
N GLU A 90 -19.60 14.18 -8.29
CA GLU A 90 -20.28 15.04 -9.26
C GLU A 90 -20.28 14.50 -10.70
N GLY A 91 -20.58 13.22 -10.84
CA GLY A 91 -20.63 12.52 -12.13
C GLY A 91 -19.27 12.07 -12.69
N LYS A 92 -18.17 12.31 -11.96
CA LYS A 92 -16.83 11.80 -12.29
C LYS A 92 -16.62 10.46 -11.62
N SER A 93 -16.00 9.53 -12.34
CA SER A 93 -15.78 8.16 -11.85
C SER A 93 -14.65 8.07 -10.84
N GLY A 94 -14.90 7.38 -9.73
CA GLY A 94 -13.92 6.91 -8.76
C GLY A 94 -13.66 5.40 -8.86
N ALA A 95 -13.70 4.83 -10.06
CA ALA A 95 -13.60 3.41 -10.32
C ALA A 95 -12.26 2.80 -9.87
N ASP A 96 -12.34 1.57 -9.34
CA ASP A 96 -11.24 0.77 -8.81
C ASP A 96 -10.35 1.53 -7.80
N PRO A 97 -10.92 1.99 -6.66
CA PRO A 97 -10.10 2.55 -5.59
C PRO A 97 -9.16 1.46 -5.04
N CYS A 98 -7.85 1.69 -5.11
CA CYS A 98 -6.84 0.66 -4.83
C CYS A 98 -5.83 1.02 -3.73
N ASN A 99 -5.87 2.26 -3.23
CA ASN A 99 -5.00 2.73 -2.15
C ASN A 99 -5.69 3.79 -1.31
N LEU A 100 -5.33 3.87 -0.04
CA LEU A 100 -5.84 4.86 0.93
C LEU A 100 -4.70 5.54 1.67
N LEU A 101 -4.86 6.83 1.89
CA LEU A 101 -4.05 7.63 2.82
C LEU A 101 -4.98 8.35 3.79
N LEU A 102 -4.79 8.12 5.08
CA LEU A 102 -5.44 8.90 6.14
C LEU A 102 -4.47 9.98 6.62
N HIS A 103 -4.90 11.23 6.60
CA HIS A 103 -4.15 12.36 7.16
C HIS A 103 -5.07 13.27 7.93
N LYS A 104 -4.89 13.38 9.26
CA LYS A 104 -5.84 14.09 10.15
C LYS A 104 -7.26 13.51 9.97
N ASN A 105 -8.20 14.36 9.54
CA ASN A 105 -9.60 13.98 9.29
C ASN A 105 -9.90 13.84 7.80
N TYR A 106 -8.90 13.62 6.98
CA TYR A 106 -9.07 13.41 5.55
C TYR A 106 -8.67 11.99 5.17
N LEU A 107 -9.58 11.29 4.52
CA LEU A 107 -9.30 10.04 3.86
C LEU A 107 -9.16 10.30 2.35
N ILE A 108 -8.09 9.83 1.75
CA ILE A 108 -7.81 10.01 0.32
C ILE A 108 -7.78 8.65 -0.33
N SER A 109 -8.63 8.42 -1.33
CA SER A 109 -8.61 7.20 -2.16
C SER A 109 -7.93 7.48 -3.48
N SER A 110 -6.99 6.62 -3.89
CA SER A 110 -6.45 6.56 -5.24
C SER A 110 -7.29 5.63 -6.08
N ASN A 111 -7.84 6.11 -7.20
CA ASN A 111 -8.83 5.41 -8.03
C ASN A 111 -8.17 5.05 -9.37
N TYR A 112 -7.83 3.76 -9.52
CA TYR A 112 -7.00 3.26 -10.62
C TYR A 112 -7.66 3.48 -11.99
N THR A 113 -8.79 2.80 -12.26
CA THR A 113 -9.49 2.93 -13.54
C THR A 113 -10.16 4.29 -13.69
N GLY A 114 -10.56 4.93 -12.58
CA GLY A 114 -11.08 6.29 -12.59
C GLY A 114 -10.04 7.34 -12.98
N GLY A 115 -8.73 7.00 -13.01
CA GLY A 115 -7.64 7.94 -13.30
C GLY A 115 -7.67 9.17 -12.39
N SER A 116 -8.05 8.99 -11.13
CA SER A 116 -8.43 10.07 -10.23
C SER A 116 -8.04 9.77 -8.78
N PHE A 117 -8.20 10.76 -7.91
CA PHE A 117 -8.29 10.51 -6.47
C PHE A 117 -9.40 11.37 -5.85
N THR A 118 -10.00 10.85 -4.78
CA THR A 118 -11.10 11.49 -4.06
C THR A 118 -10.70 11.72 -2.60
N ILE A 119 -11.04 12.89 -2.06
CA ILE A 119 -10.79 13.24 -0.66
C ILE A 119 -12.11 13.31 0.08
N PHE A 120 -12.16 12.64 1.22
CA PHE A 120 -13.33 12.58 2.09
C PHE A 120 -13.05 13.27 3.43
N ASP A 121 -14.05 13.97 3.94
CA ASP A 121 -14.09 14.48 5.31
C ASP A 121 -14.54 13.35 6.25
N ILE A 122 -13.76 13.12 7.31
CA ILE A 122 -14.03 12.15 8.37
C ILE A 122 -14.50 12.88 9.62
N ASP A 123 -15.58 12.41 10.23
CA ASP A 123 -16.04 12.90 11.51
C ASP A 123 -15.02 12.62 12.62
N GLU A 124 -14.59 13.65 13.33
CA GLU A 124 -13.53 13.54 14.34
C GLU A 124 -13.91 12.63 15.52
N THR A 125 -15.20 12.54 15.82
CA THR A 125 -15.71 11.79 16.99
C THR A 125 -16.16 10.39 16.60
N SER A 126 -17.07 10.30 15.63
CA SER A 126 -17.67 9.01 15.23
C SER A 126 -16.84 8.20 14.24
N LYS A 127 -15.83 8.84 13.62
CA LYS A 127 -14.98 8.26 12.57
C LYS A 127 -15.72 7.82 11.30
N HIS A 128 -16.99 8.25 11.14
CA HIS A 128 -17.74 8.04 9.91
C HIS A 128 -17.19 8.91 8.77
N ILE A 129 -17.26 8.37 7.58
CA ILE A 129 -17.04 9.13 6.34
C ILE A 129 -18.27 10.00 6.12
N LYS A 130 -18.10 11.34 6.11
CA LYS A 130 -19.22 12.28 5.99
C LYS A 130 -19.62 12.55 4.53
N LYS A 131 -18.63 12.99 3.77
CA LYS A 131 -18.81 13.40 2.37
C LYS A 131 -17.47 13.43 1.64
N SER A 132 -17.50 13.33 0.33
CA SER A 132 -16.41 13.72 -0.53
C SER A 132 -16.33 15.26 -0.60
N ILE A 133 -15.14 15.82 -0.51
CA ILE A 133 -14.91 17.29 -0.46
C ILE A 133 -14.04 17.79 -1.60
N GLN A 134 -13.20 16.94 -2.17
CA GLN A 134 -12.32 17.30 -3.27
C GLN A 134 -12.09 16.08 -4.17
N HIS A 135 -11.98 16.32 -5.47
CA HIS A 135 -11.69 15.27 -6.44
C HIS A 135 -10.81 15.81 -7.56
N PHE A 136 -9.80 15.05 -7.92
CA PHE A 136 -8.91 15.37 -9.03
C PHE A 136 -8.92 14.22 -10.02
N SER A 137 -9.31 14.50 -11.25
CA SER A 137 -9.28 13.55 -12.36
C SER A 137 -8.32 14.06 -13.44
N TYR A 138 -7.70 13.13 -14.13
CA TYR A 138 -6.70 13.39 -15.15
C TYR A 138 -7.14 12.85 -16.52
N SER A 139 -6.20 12.49 -17.35
CA SER A 139 -6.49 11.97 -18.69
C SER A 139 -6.97 10.52 -18.65
N ASP A 140 -7.56 10.06 -19.76
CA ASP A 140 -7.98 8.66 -19.95
C ASP A 140 -6.84 7.64 -19.84
N LYS A 141 -5.57 8.12 -19.88
CA LYS A 141 -4.39 7.29 -19.69
C LYS A 141 -3.97 7.17 -18.22
N SER A 142 -4.51 8.02 -17.36
CA SER A 142 -4.11 8.10 -15.96
C SER A 142 -4.67 6.92 -15.17
N HIS A 143 -3.82 6.35 -14.30
CA HIS A 143 -4.17 5.32 -13.33
C HIS A 143 -3.51 5.68 -12.01
N ILE A 144 -4.19 6.50 -11.20
CA ILE A 144 -3.66 6.91 -9.89
C ILE A 144 -3.64 5.70 -8.97
N HIS A 145 -2.43 5.30 -8.51
CA HIS A 145 -2.27 4.04 -7.80
C HIS A 145 -1.96 4.18 -6.31
N CYS A 146 -1.12 5.12 -5.92
CA CYS A 146 -0.67 5.24 -4.54
C CYS A 146 -0.58 6.71 -4.12
N ALA A 147 -0.94 6.99 -2.87
CA ALA A 147 -0.76 8.27 -2.21
C ALA A 147 0.16 8.11 -0.99
N ILE A 148 1.12 9.02 -0.79
CA ILE A 148 1.99 9.02 0.38
C ILE A 148 2.17 10.44 0.92
N LEU A 149 2.16 10.57 2.26
CA LEU A 149 2.49 11.80 2.96
C LEU A 149 4.01 11.97 2.99
N THR A 150 4.50 13.18 2.69
CA THR A 150 5.93 13.47 2.82
C THR A 150 6.38 13.50 4.28
N PRO A 151 7.68 13.23 4.58
CA PRO A 151 8.19 13.18 5.95
C PRO A 151 7.98 14.48 6.75
N ASP A 152 8.03 15.62 6.07
CA ASP A 152 7.79 16.96 6.65
C ASP A 152 6.29 17.29 6.80
N LYS A 153 5.40 16.40 6.31
CA LYS A 153 3.93 16.53 6.35
C LYS A 153 3.38 17.78 5.64
N LYS A 154 4.14 18.34 4.70
CA LYS A 154 3.72 19.52 3.92
C LYS A 154 3.04 19.16 2.61
N TYR A 155 3.36 17.97 2.06
CA TYR A 155 2.91 17.55 0.74
C TYR A 155 2.36 16.13 0.75
N ILE A 156 1.55 15.83 -0.26
CA ILE A 156 1.16 14.48 -0.62
C ILE A 156 1.63 14.21 -2.04
N PHE A 157 2.29 13.07 -2.23
CA PHE A 157 2.71 12.57 -3.53
C PHE A 157 1.74 11.50 -4.00
N PHE A 158 1.50 11.45 -5.32
CA PHE A 158 0.70 10.43 -5.98
C PHE A 158 1.48 9.83 -7.14
N THR A 159 1.45 8.52 -7.28
CA THR A 159 1.88 7.85 -8.52
C THR A 159 0.72 7.79 -9.50
N ASP A 160 0.98 8.18 -10.74
CA ASP A 160 0.12 7.92 -11.89
C ASP A 160 0.78 6.85 -12.76
N LEU A 161 0.34 5.62 -12.55
CA LEU A 161 0.90 4.43 -13.19
C LEU A 161 0.71 4.48 -14.72
N GLY A 162 -0.47 4.92 -15.16
CA GLY A 162 -0.81 4.93 -16.57
C GLY A 162 -0.17 6.08 -17.36
N ALA A 163 0.04 7.23 -16.72
CA ALA A 163 0.67 8.40 -17.35
C ALA A 163 2.18 8.50 -17.07
N ASP A 164 2.77 7.53 -16.36
CA ASP A 164 4.20 7.52 -16.01
C ASP A 164 4.67 8.77 -15.26
N MET A 165 3.89 9.22 -14.26
CA MET A 165 4.15 10.47 -13.55
C MET A 165 4.11 10.31 -12.04
N VAL A 166 4.76 11.26 -11.36
CA VAL A 166 4.60 11.49 -9.92
C VAL A 166 4.08 12.91 -9.72
N HIS A 167 2.92 13.01 -9.09
CA HIS A 167 2.27 14.27 -8.77
C HIS A 167 2.54 14.68 -7.33
N ARG A 168 2.60 15.97 -7.06
CA ARG A 168 2.69 16.58 -5.74
C ARG A 168 1.56 17.56 -5.54
N PHE A 169 0.98 17.56 -4.36
CA PHE A 169 0.06 18.59 -3.86
C PHE A 169 0.55 19.16 -2.54
N THR A 170 0.33 20.45 -2.35
CA THR A 170 0.56 21.14 -1.08
C THR A 170 -0.64 20.94 -0.17
N ILE A 171 -0.39 20.54 1.09
CA ILE A 171 -1.44 20.41 2.12
C ILE A 171 -1.79 21.81 2.64
N THR A 172 -3.09 22.08 2.79
CA THR A 172 -3.60 23.36 3.31
C THR A 172 -4.38 23.16 4.61
N ASN A 173 -4.70 24.27 5.28
CA ASN A 173 -5.62 24.27 6.42
C ASN A 173 -7.08 24.54 6.00
N ASN A 174 -7.37 24.64 4.70
CA ASN A 174 -8.73 24.80 4.21
C ASN A 174 -9.48 23.45 4.29
N LYS A 175 -10.52 23.40 5.12
CA LYS A 175 -11.28 22.17 5.36
C LYS A 175 -12.06 21.68 4.14
N GLU A 176 -12.47 22.56 3.23
CA GLU A 176 -13.19 22.17 2.01
C GLU A 176 -12.26 21.96 0.81
N ALA A 177 -10.99 22.40 0.91
CA ALA A 177 -9.97 22.23 -0.13
C ALA A 177 -8.60 21.94 0.50
N PRO A 178 -8.41 20.75 1.11
CA PRO A 178 -7.19 20.42 1.85
C PRO A 178 -5.95 20.30 0.96
N LEU A 179 -6.10 20.12 -0.35
CA LEU A 179 -4.98 20.04 -1.30
C LEU A 179 -5.06 21.13 -2.35
N LYS A 180 -3.89 21.74 -2.64
CA LYS A 180 -3.71 22.75 -3.70
C LYS A 180 -2.31 22.66 -4.34
N ASP A 181 -2.02 23.58 -5.25
CA ASP A 181 -0.70 23.76 -5.90
C ASP A 181 -0.16 22.46 -6.50
N HIS A 182 -0.97 21.87 -7.40
CA HIS A 182 -0.58 20.66 -8.15
C HIS A 182 0.69 20.89 -8.97
N LYS A 183 1.63 19.96 -8.87
CA LYS A 183 2.86 19.93 -9.67
C LYS A 183 3.20 18.49 -10.07
N ILE A 184 3.62 18.27 -11.31
CA ILE A 184 4.30 17.06 -11.73
C ILE A 184 5.77 17.21 -11.31
N ILE A 185 6.23 16.37 -10.38
CA ILE A 185 7.60 16.45 -9.83
C ILE A 185 8.56 15.45 -10.48
N TYR A 186 8.01 14.43 -11.16
CA TYR A 186 8.79 13.50 -11.98
C TYR A 186 7.93 12.92 -13.09
N GLN A 187 8.57 12.69 -14.24
CA GLN A 187 7.98 12.01 -15.39
C GLN A 187 9.02 11.06 -15.97
N TYR A 188 8.63 9.80 -16.14
CA TYR A 188 9.45 8.79 -16.80
C TYR A 188 9.51 9.10 -18.30
N LYS A 189 10.64 9.66 -18.74
CA LYS A 189 10.89 10.00 -20.15
C LYS A 189 11.69 8.87 -20.78
N ASN A 190 11.40 8.57 -22.04
CA ASN A 190 12.11 7.55 -22.85
C ASN A 190 11.93 6.09 -22.41
N GLN A 191 11.00 5.80 -21.54
CA GLN A 191 10.58 4.44 -21.20
C GLN A 191 9.15 4.27 -21.69
N THR A 192 8.87 3.16 -22.35
CA THR A 192 7.52 2.82 -22.74
C THR A 192 6.85 2.15 -21.53
N GLN A 193 6.04 2.90 -20.79
CA GLN A 193 5.24 2.41 -19.69
C GLN A 193 6.07 1.84 -18.52
N ALA A 194 6.69 2.71 -17.73
CA ALA A 194 7.33 2.32 -16.47
C ALA A 194 6.30 1.85 -15.43
N GLY A 195 5.19 2.55 -15.33
CA GLY A 195 4.09 2.23 -14.42
C GLY A 195 4.47 2.43 -12.95
N PRO A 196 4.80 3.66 -12.49
CA PRO A 196 5.09 3.91 -11.08
C PRO A 196 3.90 3.51 -10.20
N ARG A 197 4.13 2.59 -9.26
CA ARG A 197 3.06 1.93 -8.51
C ARG A 197 3.06 2.32 -7.03
N HIS A 198 3.87 1.67 -6.24
CA HIS A 198 4.03 1.97 -4.82
C HIS A 198 5.32 2.73 -4.56
N MET A 199 5.32 3.50 -3.49
CA MET A 199 6.44 4.37 -3.11
C MET A 199 6.63 4.40 -1.60
N ILE A 200 7.88 4.66 -1.18
CA ILE A 200 8.25 4.72 0.22
C ILE A 200 9.40 5.69 0.44
N PHE A 201 9.39 6.39 1.56
CA PHE A 201 10.54 7.17 2.04
C PHE A 201 11.45 6.32 2.90
N SER A 202 12.77 6.60 2.87
CA SER A 202 13.69 6.10 3.90
C SER A 202 13.26 6.58 5.29
N HIS A 203 13.64 5.86 6.34
CA HIS A 203 13.24 6.20 7.72
C HIS A 203 13.71 7.58 8.18
N ASP A 204 14.84 8.06 7.66
CA ASP A 204 15.35 9.42 7.92
C ASP A 204 14.74 10.50 7.00
N GLY A 205 13.87 10.10 6.07
CA GLY A 205 13.17 10.97 5.15
C GLY A 205 14.02 11.60 4.04
N LYS A 206 15.31 11.21 3.89
CA LYS A 206 16.21 11.81 2.91
C LYS A 206 16.09 11.22 1.52
N PHE A 207 15.67 9.96 1.43
CA PHE A 207 15.57 9.23 0.16
C PHE A 207 14.13 8.76 -0.07
N PHE A 208 13.81 8.64 -1.35
CA PHE A 208 12.48 8.27 -1.82
C PHE A 208 12.60 7.20 -2.91
N TYR A 209 11.79 6.17 -2.83
CA TYR A 209 11.86 4.99 -3.69
C TYR A 209 10.51 4.72 -4.32
N ILE A 210 10.52 4.38 -5.61
CA ILE A 210 9.33 4.00 -6.37
C ILE A 210 9.57 2.67 -7.05
N ILE A 211 8.69 1.70 -6.79
CA ILE A 211 8.63 0.46 -7.57
C ILE A 211 7.68 0.65 -8.74
N CYS A 212 8.16 0.34 -9.96
CA CYS A 212 7.40 0.44 -11.20
C CYS A 212 6.84 -0.92 -11.60
N GLU A 213 5.52 -1.00 -11.85
CA GLU A 213 4.82 -2.26 -12.12
C GLU A 213 5.14 -2.83 -13.50
N LEU A 214 5.25 -1.98 -14.53
CA LEU A 214 5.21 -2.41 -15.93
C LEU A 214 6.57 -2.69 -16.54
N ASP A 215 7.66 -2.19 -15.96
CA ASP A 215 9.03 -2.43 -16.40
C ASP A 215 9.95 -3.01 -15.33
N ASP A 216 9.38 -3.33 -14.14
CA ASP A 216 10.08 -3.92 -12.99
C ASP A 216 11.28 -3.08 -12.50
N LEU A 217 11.23 -1.77 -12.67
CA LEU A 217 12.28 -0.87 -12.22
C LEU A 217 12.04 -0.38 -10.80
N LEU A 218 13.13 -0.20 -10.07
CA LEU A 218 13.19 0.50 -8.80
C LEU A 218 13.92 1.82 -9.01
N SER A 219 13.20 2.93 -8.91
CA SER A 219 13.74 4.28 -9.04
C SER A 219 14.03 4.88 -7.67
N ILE A 220 15.19 5.53 -7.55
CA ILE A 220 15.76 6.05 -6.31
C ILE A 220 15.96 7.55 -6.46
N PHE A 221 15.50 8.31 -5.48
CA PHE A 221 15.56 9.77 -5.47
C PHE A 221 16.08 10.28 -4.11
N SER A 222 16.73 11.43 -4.11
CA SER A 222 16.84 12.25 -2.91
C SER A 222 15.57 13.11 -2.75
N TYR A 223 15.20 13.38 -1.50
CA TYR A 223 14.06 14.23 -1.16
C TYR A 223 14.51 15.46 -0.37
N ASN A 224 13.97 16.62 -0.73
CA ASN A 224 14.15 17.85 0.03
C ASN A 224 12.97 18.79 -0.20
N ASP A 225 12.20 19.11 0.86
CA ASP A 225 11.10 20.09 0.89
C ASP A 225 10.15 20.01 -0.31
N GLY A 226 9.64 18.80 -0.59
CA GLY A 226 8.67 18.54 -1.65
C GLY A 226 9.26 18.34 -3.05
N GLU A 227 10.56 18.48 -3.24
CA GLU A 227 11.25 18.21 -4.50
C GLU A 227 11.99 16.89 -4.42
N ILE A 228 12.03 16.15 -5.53
CA ILE A 228 12.80 14.92 -5.66
C ILE A 228 13.83 15.05 -6.78
N ASN A 229 15.05 14.56 -6.52
CA ASN A 229 16.10 14.52 -7.53
C ASN A 229 16.48 13.06 -7.78
N HIS A 230 16.43 12.64 -9.02
CA HIS A 230 16.77 11.29 -9.43
C HIS A 230 18.24 10.98 -9.12
N ILE A 231 18.47 9.86 -8.44
CA ILE A 231 19.81 9.34 -8.12
C ILE A 231 20.15 8.20 -9.07
N ASN A 232 19.27 7.17 -9.11
CA ASN A 232 19.53 5.94 -9.85
C ASN A 232 18.21 5.22 -10.19
N THR A 233 18.27 4.35 -11.19
CA THR A 233 17.21 3.40 -11.50
C THR A 233 17.84 2.04 -11.80
N ILE A 234 17.38 1.00 -11.12
CA ILE A 234 17.88 -0.37 -11.28
C ILE A 234 16.75 -1.33 -11.61
N LYS A 235 17.07 -2.49 -12.18
CA LYS A 235 16.12 -3.59 -12.29
C LYS A 235 15.87 -4.18 -10.89
N ALA A 236 14.62 -4.12 -10.44
CA ALA A 236 14.21 -4.76 -9.20
C ALA A 236 14.09 -6.29 -9.35
N TYR A 237 13.84 -6.75 -10.58
CA TYR A 237 13.62 -8.15 -10.93
C TYR A 237 14.39 -8.53 -12.19
N ASP A 238 14.99 -9.74 -12.21
CA ASP A 238 15.87 -10.17 -13.31
C ASP A 238 15.12 -10.89 -14.46
N GLY A 239 13.80 -10.93 -14.41
CA GLY A 239 12.95 -11.49 -15.46
C GLY A 239 12.19 -10.43 -16.24
N ASP A 240 11.38 -10.88 -17.22
CA ASP A 240 10.46 -10.03 -17.99
C ASP A 240 9.06 -10.05 -17.36
N GLY A 241 8.99 -9.81 -16.03
CA GLY A 241 7.80 -10.06 -15.22
C GLY A 241 6.64 -9.13 -15.51
N LYS A 242 6.86 -7.83 -15.57
CA LYS A 242 5.83 -6.79 -15.69
C LYS A 242 4.74 -6.92 -14.61
N GLY A 243 5.15 -7.01 -13.36
CA GLY A 243 4.21 -7.24 -12.28
C GLY A 243 4.72 -6.86 -10.91
N SER A 244 5.70 -5.97 -10.82
CA SER A 244 6.17 -5.47 -9.52
C SER A 244 5.02 -4.81 -8.76
N ALA A 245 4.95 -5.06 -7.45
CA ALA A 245 3.75 -4.70 -6.69
C ALA A 245 4.03 -3.81 -5.47
N ASP A 246 4.68 -4.33 -4.46
CA ASP A 246 4.80 -3.67 -3.17
C ASP A 246 6.25 -3.44 -2.76
N ILE A 247 6.49 -2.52 -1.83
CA ILE A 247 7.82 -2.09 -1.40
C ILE A 247 7.82 -1.70 0.07
N HIS A 248 8.70 -2.32 0.87
CA HIS A 248 8.88 -2.00 2.30
C HIS A 248 10.34 -2.12 2.74
N PHE A 249 10.76 -1.26 3.66
CA PHE A 249 12.02 -1.39 4.37
C PHE A 249 11.91 -2.39 5.52
N SER A 250 13.04 -3.05 5.87
CA SER A 250 13.21 -3.62 7.20
C SER A 250 13.10 -2.53 8.27
N ASN A 251 12.70 -2.88 9.49
CA ASN A 251 12.46 -1.90 10.56
C ASN A 251 13.70 -1.06 10.93
N ASP A 252 14.89 -1.58 10.68
CA ASP A 252 16.17 -0.86 10.88
C ASP A 252 16.61 -0.06 9.64
N GLY A 253 15.89 -0.19 8.51
CA GLY A 253 16.19 0.48 7.25
C GLY A 253 17.48 -0.02 6.56
N ILE A 254 17.99 -1.19 6.93
CA ILE A 254 19.19 -1.78 6.30
C ILE A 254 18.83 -2.51 5.02
N PHE A 255 17.65 -3.13 4.97
CA PHE A 255 17.16 -3.87 3.83
C PHE A 255 15.91 -3.24 3.25
N LEU A 256 15.74 -3.41 1.93
CA LEU A 256 14.55 -3.04 1.18
C LEU A 256 14.04 -4.28 0.46
N TYR A 257 12.74 -4.50 0.49
CA TYR A 257 12.06 -5.63 -0.14
C TYR A 257 11.08 -5.11 -1.17
N THR A 258 10.99 -5.82 -2.32
CA THR A 258 9.95 -5.57 -3.34
C THR A 258 9.32 -6.87 -3.78
N SER A 259 8.00 -6.92 -3.96
CA SER A 259 7.31 -8.10 -4.47
C SER A 259 7.07 -8.04 -5.97
N HIS A 260 7.10 -9.19 -6.64
CA HIS A 260 6.96 -9.35 -8.09
C HIS A 260 6.00 -10.50 -8.41
N ARG A 261 5.13 -10.30 -9.40
CA ARG A 261 4.03 -11.20 -9.80
C ARG A 261 4.07 -11.48 -11.30
N LEU A 262 3.17 -12.38 -11.73
CA LEU A 262 2.75 -12.64 -13.12
C LEU A 262 3.66 -13.55 -13.94
N LYS A 263 4.96 -13.67 -13.65
CA LYS A 263 5.85 -14.62 -14.36
C LYS A 263 6.72 -15.42 -13.43
N LYS A 264 7.39 -14.77 -12.51
CA LYS A 264 8.13 -15.44 -11.43
C LYS A 264 7.79 -14.71 -10.15
N ASP A 265 6.92 -15.34 -9.38
CA ASP A 265 6.39 -14.78 -8.14
C ASP A 265 7.45 -14.82 -7.04
N GLY A 266 7.69 -13.68 -6.40
CA GLY A 266 8.70 -13.62 -5.35
C GLY A 266 8.98 -12.23 -4.80
N ILE A 267 9.96 -12.17 -3.90
CA ILE A 267 10.42 -10.96 -3.24
C ILE A 267 11.89 -10.76 -3.54
N SER A 268 12.23 -9.64 -4.17
CA SER A 268 13.62 -9.18 -4.30
C SER A 268 14.09 -8.54 -3.00
N ILE A 269 15.34 -8.80 -2.64
CA ILE A 269 15.97 -8.36 -1.40
C ILE A 269 17.15 -7.47 -1.74
N PHE A 270 17.18 -6.27 -1.17
CA PHE A 270 18.23 -5.29 -1.41
C PHE A 270 18.86 -4.86 -0.10
N LYS A 271 20.17 -4.63 -0.15
CA LYS A 271 20.91 -3.92 0.91
C LYS A 271 20.95 -2.43 0.58
N VAL A 272 20.62 -1.60 1.55
CA VAL A 272 20.53 -0.14 1.40
C VAL A 272 21.81 0.53 1.84
N ASN A 273 22.34 1.42 1.02
CA ASN A 273 23.39 2.35 1.41
C ASN A 273 22.73 3.62 1.97
N LYS A 274 22.78 3.80 3.29
CA LYS A 274 22.12 4.91 3.99
C LYS A 274 22.75 6.28 3.71
N ASP A 275 23.98 6.33 3.21
CA ASP A 275 24.69 7.59 2.95
C ASP A 275 24.25 8.24 1.63
N ASN A 276 23.93 7.42 0.62
CA ASN A 276 23.61 7.89 -0.73
C ASN A 276 22.29 7.37 -1.31
N GLY A 277 21.56 6.56 -0.55
CA GLY A 277 20.27 6.00 -0.93
C GLY A 277 20.30 4.86 -1.95
N ASN A 278 21.46 4.53 -2.55
CA ASN A 278 21.56 3.42 -3.49
C ASN A 278 21.29 2.08 -2.81
N VAL A 279 20.86 1.12 -3.62
CA VAL A 279 20.59 -0.24 -3.16
C VAL A 279 21.36 -1.26 -4.01
N GLU A 280 21.75 -2.36 -3.39
CA GLU A 280 22.37 -3.51 -4.03
C GLU A 280 21.43 -4.71 -3.89
N LYS A 281 21.08 -5.37 -4.99
CA LYS A 281 20.30 -6.60 -4.96
C LYS A 281 21.15 -7.73 -4.43
N ILE A 282 20.74 -8.30 -3.29
CA ILE A 282 21.50 -9.35 -2.58
C ILE A 282 20.79 -10.70 -2.60
N GLY A 283 19.52 -10.75 -3.01
CA GLY A 283 18.78 -12.00 -3.05
C GLY A 283 17.41 -11.90 -3.70
N PHE A 284 16.79 -13.07 -3.86
CA PHE A 284 15.41 -13.25 -4.30
C PHE A 284 14.80 -14.46 -3.58
N GLN A 285 13.61 -14.30 -3.02
CA GLN A 285 12.84 -15.35 -2.38
C GLN A 285 11.64 -15.71 -3.26
N ASP A 286 11.59 -16.94 -3.78
CA ASP A 286 10.40 -17.45 -4.45
C ASP A 286 9.22 -17.52 -3.47
N THR A 287 8.01 -17.15 -3.93
CA THR A 287 6.77 -17.20 -3.15
C THR A 287 5.72 -18.04 -3.84
N ALA A 288 4.58 -18.23 -3.20
CA ALA A 288 3.37 -18.70 -3.85
C ALA A 288 2.84 -17.63 -4.85
N ILE A 289 1.83 -17.99 -5.64
CA ILE A 289 1.40 -17.22 -6.82
C ILE A 289 0.77 -15.88 -6.43
N HIS A 290 1.21 -14.82 -7.11
CA HIS A 290 0.69 -13.46 -7.06
C HIS A 290 0.90 -12.74 -5.71
N PRO A 291 2.15 -12.52 -5.27
CA PRO A 291 2.47 -11.76 -4.06
C PRO A 291 2.18 -10.26 -4.26
N ARG A 292 0.89 -9.87 -4.03
CA ARG A 292 0.41 -8.50 -4.30
C ARG A 292 0.82 -7.49 -3.24
N ASN A 293 0.91 -7.93 -2.00
CA ASN A 293 1.26 -7.11 -0.85
C ASN A 293 2.03 -7.94 0.17
N PHE A 294 2.85 -7.29 0.96
CA PHE A 294 3.47 -7.91 2.13
C PHE A 294 3.61 -6.90 3.27
N ALA A 295 3.77 -7.39 4.48
CA ALA A 295 4.00 -6.57 5.66
C ALA A 295 5.11 -7.17 6.52
N ILE A 296 5.87 -6.31 7.21
CA ILE A 296 6.88 -6.73 8.17
C ILE A 296 6.32 -6.55 9.57
N SER A 297 6.49 -7.57 10.44
CA SER A 297 6.03 -7.50 11.82
C SER A 297 6.71 -6.36 12.58
N PRO A 298 6.04 -5.73 13.57
CA PRO A 298 6.59 -4.59 14.31
C PRO A 298 7.92 -4.84 15.01
N ASN A 299 8.23 -6.10 15.37
CA ASN A 299 9.53 -6.47 15.91
C ASN A 299 10.61 -6.73 14.85
N GLY A 300 10.27 -6.64 13.55
CA GLY A 300 11.17 -6.86 12.42
C GLY A 300 11.54 -8.31 12.15
N LYS A 301 10.94 -9.28 12.86
CA LYS A 301 11.33 -10.69 12.75
C LYS A 301 10.68 -11.42 11.58
N PHE A 302 9.44 -11.08 11.22
CA PHE A 302 8.71 -11.78 10.18
C PHE A 302 8.25 -10.85 9.05
N LEU A 303 8.22 -11.40 7.84
CA LEU A 303 7.59 -10.84 6.66
C LEU A 303 6.42 -11.76 6.27
N LEU A 304 5.22 -11.20 6.20
CA LEU A 304 4.01 -11.88 5.76
C LEU A 304 3.65 -11.46 4.34
N CYS A 305 3.61 -12.42 3.43
CA CYS A 305 3.39 -12.19 2.00
C CYS A 305 2.02 -12.70 1.56
N ALA A 306 1.13 -11.79 1.16
CA ALA A 306 -0.20 -12.10 0.65
C ALA A 306 -0.15 -12.55 -0.82
N CYS A 307 -0.24 -13.87 -1.03
CA CYS A 307 -0.18 -14.53 -2.34
C CYS A 307 -1.61 -14.82 -2.84
N ARG A 308 -2.18 -13.84 -3.55
CA ARG A 308 -3.59 -13.80 -3.95
C ARG A 308 -4.08 -15.08 -4.59
N ASP A 309 -3.40 -15.55 -5.66
CA ASP A 309 -3.89 -16.63 -6.50
C ASP A 309 -3.58 -18.03 -5.94
N SER A 310 -2.77 -18.09 -4.89
CA SER A 310 -2.55 -19.31 -4.11
C SER A 310 -3.43 -19.39 -2.86
N ASN A 311 -4.26 -18.40 -2.59
CA ASN A 311 -5.14 -18.36 -1.43
C ASN A 311 -4.37 -18.58 -0.11
N VAL A 312 -3.24 -17.85 0.05
CA VAL A 312 -2.36 -18.02 1.20
C VAL A 312 -1.61 -16.74 1.53
N ILE A 313 -1.39 -16.51 2.82
CA ILE A 313 -0.37 -15.60 3.30
C ILE A 313 0.79 -16.47 3.79
N GLN A 314 1.95 -16.34 3.15
CA GLN A 314 3.16 -17.04 3.56
C GLN A 314 3.91 -16.25 4.61
N VAL A 315 4.43 -16.94 5.63
CA VAL A 315 5.16 -16.34 6.75
C VAL A 315 6.64 -16.68 6.62
N TYR A 316 7.47 -15.64 6.50
CA TYR A 316 8.93 -15.76 6.39
C TYR A 316 9.60 -15.13 7.60
N GLU A 317 10.57 -15.82 8.19
CA GLU A 317 11.50 -15.25 9.14
C GLU A 317 12.57 -14.45 8.39
N ILE A 318 12.83 -13.22 8.84
CA ILE A 318 13.87 -12.34 8.31
C ILE A 318 15.17 -12.60 9.08
N ASN A 319 16.23 -12.99 8.39
CA ASN A 319 17.56 -13.01 8.98
C ASN A 319 18.05 -11.56 9.12
N LYS A 320 18.21 -11.08 10.35
CA LYS A 320 18.55 -9.70 10.64
C LYS A 320 19.92 -9.25 10.12
N ASP A 321 20.88 -10.19 9.94
CA ASP A 321 22.25 -9.88 9.54
C ASP A 321 22.40 -9.88 8.01
N SER A 322 21.62 -10.71 7.30
CA SER A 322 21.71 -10.87 5.84
C SER A 322 20.50 -10.36 5.09
N GLY A 323 19.36 -10.09 5.75
CA GLY A 323 18.09 -9.73 5.11
C GLY A 323 17.37 -10.90 4.42
N MET A 324 17.97 -12.09 4.38
CA MET A 324 17.39 -13.24 3.69
C MET A 324 16.13 -13.74 4.39
N LEU A 325 15.20 -14.27 3.58
CA LEU A 325 13.89 -14.76 4.02
C LEU A 325 13.92 -16.30 4.10
N LYS A 326 13.28 -16.85 5.13
CA LYS A 326 13.09 -18.30 5.29
C LYS A 326 11.63 -18.57 5.67
N ASN A 327 10.90 -19.33 4.85
CA ASN A 327 9.53 -19.75 5.18
C ASN A 327 9.54 -20.61 6.46
N VAL A 328 8.66 -20.27 7.41
CA VAL A 328 8.57 -20.96 8.72
C VAL A 328 7.42 -21.95 8.80
N ASN A 329 6.71 -22.19 7.70
CA ASN A 329 5.57 -23.11 7.59
C ASN A 329 4.40 -22.76 8.55
N GLN A 330 4.22 -21.47 8.83
CA GLN A 330 3.08 -20.92 9.58
C GLN A 330 2.10 -20.18 8.64
N ASP A 331 1.93 -20.71 7.43
CA ASP A 331 1.13 -20.11 6.38
C ASP A 331 -0.35 -20.03 6.78
N ILE A 332 -0.97 -18.86 6.48
CA ILE A 332 -2.39 -18.62 6.76
C ILE A 332 -3.20 -18.90 5.50
N LYS A 333 -4.11 -19.86 5.58
CA LYS A 333 -5.03 -20.19 4.49
C LYS A 333 -6.22 -19.24 4.51
N ILE A 334 -6.33 -18.42 3.47
CA ILE A 334 -7.39 -17.43 3.30
C ILE A 334 -7.53 -17.11 1.81
N ASP A 335 -8.77 -17.04 1.33
CA ASP A 335 -9.03 -16.80 -0.10
C ASP A 335 -8.69 -15.37 -0.52
N LYS A 336 -7.96 -15.27 -1.65
CA LYS A 336 -7.55 -14.04 -2.34
C LYS A 336 -7.03 -12.93 -1.40
N PRO A 337 -6.05 -13.19 -0.51
CA PRO A 337 -5.50 -12.16 0.37
C PRO A 337 -4.67 -11.17 -0.45
N VAL A 338 -4.84 -9.87 -0.20
CA VAL A 338 -4.19 -8.81 -0.99
C VAL A 338 -3.69 -7.62 -0.16
N CYS A 339 -3.96 -7.60 1.14
CA CYS A 339 -3.48 -6.57 2.06
C CYS A 339 -3.27 -7.14 3.45
N VAL A 340 -2.13 -6.86 4.07
CA VAL A 340 -1.83 -7.20 5.47
C VAL A 340 -1.38 -5.93 6.19
N LYS A 341 -1.98 -5.64 7.35
CA LYS A 341 -1.63 -4.49 8.20
C LYS A 341 -1.54 -4.92 9.65
N PHE A 342 -0.36 -4.76 10.27
CA PHE A 342 -0.15 -4.96 11.70
C PHE A 342 -0.51 -3.73 12.54
N PHE A 343 -0.92 -3.95 13.78
CA PHE A 343 -1.17 -2.89 14.77
C PHE A 343 -1.14 -3.39 16.22
#